data_b8f041d06a7d876bb7cfb5712866282b
#
_entry.id   b8f041d06a7d876bb7cfb5712866282b
#
_cell.length_a   1.000
_cell.length_b   1.000
_cell.length_c   1.000
_cell.angle_alpha   90.00
_cell.angle_beta   90.00
_cell.angle_gamma   90.00
#
_symmetry.space_group_name_H-M   'P 1'
#
loop_
_entity.id
_entity.type
_entity.pdbx_description
1 polymer ?
#
loop_
_entity_poly.entity_id
_entity_poly.type
_entity_poly.pdbx_seq_one_letter_code
_entity_poly.pdbx_strand_id
1 'polypeptide(L)'
;MITNDLGIYIHIPFCVRKCPYCGFLSAPPESESQIGLYVDALVREIGMAGSAYGPGRQADTVFVGGGTPSVLEPGQIQKIFGALRDSFTITGDPEITIEANPGTLTKEKLKAFRDCGINRLSMGVQSLDDDILARLGRIHRKRDVFSCYKMARDAGFENINLDLMFGLAGQSRKIWEKTLDEALALEPEHLSFYSLQIEEGTPFYDLYKAGRLDEASDEEERRMHHMAISAAEAAGLVHYEISNSAKSGRQCRHNLKYWSMEEYLGLGLGAHSYLRRVDLSEDACEEEKGADEFNRAEEKSAADAAGYSDITGCRGIRYNNEEDMAGYLGSIARGALPVDGKSAAADTEKDAMGIYVFTALRKRSGVDLEDFRRCFGKGFFQAFPQAEAHVARWQEQGLAEIITDTGSSVPGPAETKEEKSRSSSPAETKEGGYFRLTEKGIDKSNDIMSEFV
;
A
#
# COMPACT_ATOMS: atom_id res chain seq x y z
N MET A 1 3.03 0.87 -20.32
CA MET A 1 1.63 1.02 -20.80
C MET A 1 0.83 1.45 -19.59
N ILE A 2 0.08 2.55 -19.71
CA ILE A 2 -0.93 2.89 -18.69
C ILE A 2 -1.97 1.77 -18.81
N THR A 3 -2.06 0.92 -17.80
CA THR A 3 -3.07 -0.14 -17.75
C THR A 3 -4.37 0.48 -17.26
N ASN A 4 -5.52 0.00 -17.75
CA ASN A 4 -6.84 0.37 -17.20
C ASN A 4 -7.16 -0.44 -15.93
N ASP A 5 -6.12 -0.98 -15.27
CA ASP A 5 -6.27 -1.83 -14.11
C ASP A 5 -6.41 -0.99 -12.84
N LEU A 6 -7.50 -1.19 -12.12
CA LEU A 6 -7.87 -0.48 -10.91
C LEU A 6 -7.52 -1.31 -9.67
N GLY A 7 -6.82 -0.73 -8.71
CA GLY A 7 -6.76 -1.28 -7.36
C GLY A 7 -8.02 -0.91 -6.57
N ILE A 8 -8.65 -1.84 -5.86
CA ILE A 8 -9.75 -1.52 -4.95
C ILE A 8 -9.26 -1.73 -3.51
N TYR A 9 -9.28 -0.65 -2.71
CA TYR A 9 -9.04 -0.72 -1.28
C TYR A 9 -10.36 -0.64 -0.52
N ILE A 10 -10.57 -1.54 0.45
CA ILE A 10 -11.76 -1.52 1.30
C ILE A 10 -11.33 -1.33 2.74
N HIS A 11 -11.77 -0.25 3.35
CA HIS A 11 -11.48 0.06 4.73
C HIS A 11 -12.52 -0.54 5.67
N ILE A 12 -12.07 -1.30 6.67
CA ILE A 12 -12.89 -1.81 7.77
C ILE A 12 -12.42 -1.14 9.07
N PRO A 13 -13.15 -0.16 9.61
CA PRO A 13 -12.67 0.69 10.72
C PRO A 13 -12.82 0.04 12.10
N PHE A 14 -12.98 -1.27 12.18
CA PHE A 14 -13.25 -1.96 13.45
C PHE A 14 -12.09 -2.80 13.93
N CYS A 15 -11.81 -2.71 15.23
CA CYS A 15 -10.88 -3.57 15.95
C CYS A 15 -11.57 -4.12 17.21
N VAL A 16 -11.18 -5.32 17.66
CA VAL A 16 -11.58 -5.80 18.99
C VAL A 16 -11.09 -4.85 20.09
N ARG A 17 -9.87 -4.32 19.91
CA ARG A 17 -9.25 -3.31 20.78
C ARG A 17 -8.27 -2.48 19.94
N LYS A 18 -8.27 -1.15 20.09
CA LYS A 18 -7.27 -0.27 19.46
C LYS A 18 -5.94 -0.38 20.20
N CYS A 19 -4.88 -0.65 19.46
CA CYS A 19 -3.52 -0.71 20.02
C CYS A 19 -3.04 0.71 20.38
N PRO A 20 -2.26 0.89 21.46
CA PRO A 20 -1.86 2.22 21.95
C PRO A 20 -0.86 2.95 21.03
N TYR A 21 -0.30 2.29 20.03
CA TYR A 21 0.59 2.88 19.03
C TYR A 21 -0.09 3.18 17.69
N CYS A 22 -1.33 2.70 17.47
CA CYS A 22 -1.94 2.66 16.14
C CYS A 22 -2.59 4.00 15.77
N GLY A 23 -2.07 4.64 14.71
CA GLY A 23 -2.63 5.85 14.11
C GLY A 23 -3.76 5.60 13.10
N PHE A 24 -4.00 4.35 12.69
CA PHE A 24 -5.05 4.07 11.71
C PHE A 24 -6.44 4.46 12.19
N LEU A 25 -7.28 4.87 11.24
CA LEU A 25 -8.68 5.19 11.50
C LEU A 25 -9.45 3.92 11.87
N SER A 26 -9.47 3.62 13.16
CA SER A 26 -10.09 2.40 13.68
C SER A 26 -10.49 2.56 15.14
N ALA A 27 -11.55 1.87 15.55
CA ALA A 27 -12.02 1.82 16.92
C ALA A 27 -12.72 0.48 17.22
N PRO A 28 -12.86 0.09 18.49
CA PRO A 28 -13.83 -0.94 18.86
C PRO A 28 -15.24 -0.48 18.48
N PRO A 29 -16.10 -1.40 17.96
CA PRO A 29 -17.47 -1.04 17.67
C PRO A 29 -18.23 -0.73 18.96
N GLU A 30 -19.09 0.28 18.92
CA GLU A 30 -19.97 0.65 20.05
C GLU A 30 -21.02 -0.41 20.33
N SER A 31 -21.42 -1.18 19.29
CA SER A 31 -22.35 -2.28 19.35
C SER A 31 -22.16 -3.24 18.16
N GLU A 32 -22.61 -4.49 18.29
CA GLU A 32 -22.60 -5.45 17.17
C GLU A 32 -23.44 -4.94 15.98
N SER A 33 -24.52 -4.19 16.25
CA SER A 33 -25.35 -3.60 15.19
C SER A 33 -24.63 -2.54 14.38
N GLN A 34 -23.65 -1.85 14.96
CA GLN A 34 -22.85 -0.83 14.22
C GLN A 34 -22.05 -1.44 13.07
N ILE A 35 -21.47 -2.64 13.27
CA ILE A 35 -20.78 -3.35 12.19
C ILE A 35 -21.75 -3.69 11.07
N GLY A 36 -22.94 -4.17 11.40
CA GLY A 36 -23.99 -4.48 10.43
C GLY A 36 -24.42 -3.27 9.60
N LEU A 37 -24.71 -2.15 10.27
CA LEU A 37 -25.08 -0.87 9.62
C LEU A 37 -23.97 -0.37 8.70
N TYR A 38 -22.72 -0.45 9.14
CA TYR A 38 -21.57 -0.06 8.34
C TYR A 38 -21.41 -0.94 7.09
N VAL A 39 -21.52 -2.25 7.23
CA VAL A 39 -21.42 -3.19 6.09
C VAL A 39 -22.55 -2.95 5.09
N ASP A 40 -23.76 -2.69 5.54
CA ASP A 40 -24.91 -2.39 4.67
C ASP A 40 -24.69 -1.05 3.93
N ALA A 41 -24.08 -0.05 4.57
CA ALA A 41 -23.70 1.22 3.93
C ALA A 41 -22.56 1.01 2.92
N LEU A 42 -21.51 0.27 3.28
CA LEU A 42 -20.39 -0.05 2.40
C LEU A 42 -20.85 -0.81 1.13
N VAL A 43 -21.77 -1.74 1.26
CA VAL A 43 -22.37 -2.45 0.10
C VAL A 43 -23.08 -1.47 -0.84
N ARG A 44 -23.78 -0.47 -0.33
CA ARG A 44 -24.40 0.58 -1.16
C ARG A 44 -23.35 1.47 -1.82
N GLU A 45 -22.31 1.87 -1.07
CA GLU A 45 -21.18 2.63 -1.62
C GLU A 45 -20.53 1.88 -2.78
N ILE A 46 -20.25 0.57 -2.62
CA ILE A 46 -19.67 -0.28 -3.67
C ILE A 46 -20.52 -0.22 -4.94
N GLY A 47 -21.85 -0.31 -4.81
CA GLY A 47 -22.76 -0.20 -5.96
C GLY A 47 -22.70 1.17 -6.67
N MET A 48 -22.74 2.26 -5.89
CA MET A 48 -22.63 3.61 -6.43
C MET A 48 -21.25 3.86 -7.07
N ALA A 49 -20.19 3.45 -6.40
CA ALA A 49 -18.83 3.61 -6.92
C ALA A 49 -18.59 2.74 -8.17
N GLY A 50 -19.16 1.55 -8.23
CA GLY A 50 -19.14 0.68 -9.40
C GLY A 50 -19.79 1.34 -10.62
N SER A 51 -20.94 2.00 -10.44
CA SER A 51 -21.59 2.75 -11.49
C SER A 51 -20.78 3.97 -11.97
N ALA A 52 -20.11 4.65 -11.02
CA ALA A 52 -19.37 5.87 -11.32
C ALA A 52 -17.97 5.62 -11.92
N TYR A 53 -17.27 4.59 -11.45
CA TYR A 53 -15.84 4.36 -11.72
C TYR A 53 -15.53 3.01 -12.38
N GLY A 54 -16.51 2.09 -12.45
CA GLY A 54 -16.35 0.76 -13.04
C GLY A 54 -16.28 0.70 -14.57
N PRO A 55 -17.04 1.54 -15.32
CA PRO A 55 -17.04 1.46 -16.78
C PRO A 55 -15.64 1.64 -17.39
N GLY A 56 -15.26 0.70 -18.26
CA GLY A 56 -13.97 0.70 -18.95
C GLY A 56 -12.74 0.32 -18.10
N ARG A 57 -12.92 -0.01 -16.81
CA ARG A 57 -11.85 -0.44 -15.92
C ARG A 57 -12.00 -1.89 -15.48
N GLN A 58 -10.88 -2.53 -15.15
CA GLN A 58 -10.86 -3.86 -14.55
C GLN A 58 -10.13 -3.81 -13.22
N ALA A 59 -10.67 -4.44 -12.18
CA ALA A 59 -10.00 -4.55 -10.90
C ALA A 59 -9.04 -5.76 -10.93
N ASP A 60 -7.74 -5.50 -10.83
CA ASP A 60 -6.70 -6.54 -10.77
C ASP A 60 -6.21 -6.79 -9.36
N THR A 61 -6.48 -5.87 -8.43
CA THR A 61 -6.20 -6.05 -7.01
C THR A 61 -7.36 -5.58 -6.14
N VAL A 62 -7.67 -6.35 -5.09
CA VAL A 62 -8.59 -5.95 -4.01
C VAL A 62 -7.84 -6.12 -2.69
N PHE A 63 -7.84 -5.09 -1.87
CA PHE A 63 -7.20 -5.12 -0.56
C PHE A 63 -8.20 -4.70 0.53
N VAL A 64 -8.53 -5.62 1.42
CA VAL A 64 -9.40 -5.35 2.57
C VAL A 64 -8.55 -5.15 3.81
N GLY A 65 -8.48 -3.91 4.30
CA GLY A 65 -7.58 -3.50 5.37
C GLY A 65 -8.20 -2.50 6.34
N GLY A 66 -7.33 -1.81 7.08
CA GLY A 66 -7.68 -0.71 7.98
C GLY A 66 -7.54 -1.03 9.45
N GLY A 67 -8.63 -1.28 10.16
CA GLY A 67 -8.60 -1.74 11.54
C GLY A 67 -8.21 -3.22 11.61
N THR A 68 -9.20 -4.09 11.59
CA THR A 68 -9.01 -5.54 11.60
C THR A 68 -10.15 -6.21 10.83
N PRO A 69 -10.05 -6.35 9.49
CA PRO A 69 -11.13 -6.92 8.68
C PRO A 69 -11.61 -8.30 9.12
N SER A 70 -10.75 -9.08 9.74
CA SER A 70 -11.09 -10.41 10.28
C SER A 70 -12.01 -10.37 11.52
N VAL A 71 -12.45 -9.19 12.00
CA VAL A 71 -13.55 -9.10 12.98
C VAL A 71 -14.89 -9.39 12.32
N LEU A 72 -15.02 -9.14 11.01
CA LEU A 72 -16.27 -9.38 10.27
C LEU A 72 -16.67 -10.85 10.30
N GLU A 73 -17.97 -11.08 10.35
CA GLU A 73 -18.54 -12.42 10.27
C GLU A 73 -18.61 -12.92 8.80
N PRO A 74 -18.61 -14.24 8.57
CA PRO A 74 -18.66 -14.82 7.22
C PRO A 74 -19.71 -14.21 6.30
N GLY A 75 -20.93 -14.00 6.79
CA GLY A 75 -22.02 -13.42 6.01
C GLY A 75 -21.78 -11.95 5.61
N GLN A 76 -21.03 -11.19 6.43
CA GLN A 76 -20.69 -9.80 6.13
C GLN A 76 -19.64 -9.73 5.02
N ILE A 77 -18.63 -10.58 5.07
CA ILE A 77 -17.62 -10.69 3.98
C ILE A 77 -18.30 -11.13 2.67
N GLN A 78 -19.19 -12.11 2.72
CA GLN A 78 -19.93 -12.56 1.54
C GLN A 78 -20.77 -11.44 0.91
N LYS A 79 -21.44 -10.59 1.71
CA LYS A 79 -22.18 -9.42 1.23
C LYS A 79 -21.27 -8.44 0.50
N ILE A 80 -20.12 -8.09 1.09
CA ILE A 80 -19.15 -7.15 0.50
C ILE A 80 -18.63 -7.70 -0.84
N PHE A 81 -18.20 -8.96 -0.87
CA PHE A 81 -17.66 -9.56 -2.10
C PHE A 81 -18.74 -9.86 -3.15
N GLY A 82 -19.98 -10.07 -2.75
CA GLY A 82 -21.12 -10.10 -3.66
C GLY A 82 -21.29 -8.77 -4.38
N ALA A 83 -21.39 -7.67 -3.62
CA ALA A 83 -21.53 -6.33 -4.18
C ALA A 83 -20.34 -5.94 -5.08
N LEU A 84 -19.10 -6.32 -4.72
CA LEU A 84 -17.92 -6.07 -5.56
C LEU A 84 -18.04 -6.75 -6.93
N ARG A 85 -18.43 -8.02 -6.97
CA ARG A 85 -18.56 -8.76 -8.24
C ARG A 85 -19.71 -8.24 -9.10
N ASP A 86 -20.78 -7.76 -8.47
CA ASP A 86 -21.93 -7.18 -9.18
C ASP A 86 -21.61 -5.80 -9.75
N SER A 87 -20.62 -5.08 -9.18
CA SER A 87 -20.35 -3.67 -9.47
C SER A 87 -19.06 -3.43 -10.27
N PHE A 88 -18.10 -4.36 -10.24
CA PHE A 88 -16.81 -4.22 -10.91
C PHE A 88 -16.44 -5.46 -11.71
N THR A 89 -15.81 -5.26 -12.87
CA THR A 89 -15.17 -6.34 -13.61
C THR A 89 -13.85 -6.69 -12.90
N ILE A 90 -13.76 -7.88 -12.33
CA ILE A 90 -12.52 -8.38 -11.71
C ILE A 90 -11.75 -9.20 -12.74
N THR A 91 -10.43 -9.00 -12.86
CA THR A 91 -9.58 -9.75 -13.82
C THR A 91 -9.58 -11.24 -13.54
N GLY A 92 -9.12 -12.07 -14.50
CA GLY A 92 -9.07 -13.51 -14.35
C GLY A 92 -8.06 -14.02 -13.31
N ASP A 93 -7.02 -13.21 -12.97
CA ASP A 93 -5.99 -13.52 -11.96
C ASP A 93 -5.78 -12.33 -11.01
N PRO A 94 -6.78 -12.00 -10.18
CA PRO A 94 -6.70 -10.89 -9.26
C PRO A 94 -5.87 -11.26 -8.02
N GLU A 95 -5.14 -10.29 -7.45
CA GLU A 95 -4.70 -10.39 -6.07
C GLU A 95 -5.80 -9.90 -5.13
N ILE A 96 -6.32 -10.77 -4.30
CA ILE A 96 -7.35 -10.41 -3.32
C ILE A 96 -6.80 -10.66 -1.91
N THR A 97 -6.46 -9.57 -1.23
CA THR A 97 -5.86 -9.58 0.11
C THR A 97 -6.88 -9.25 1.19
N ILE A 98 -6.78 -9.92 2.33
CA ILE A 98 -7.44 -9.51 3.57
C ILE A 98 -6.43 -9.45 4.72
N GLU A 99 -6.50 -8.37 5.50
CA GLU A 99 -5.76 -8.25 6.77
C GLU A 99 -6.46 -9.01 7.89
N ALA A 100 -5.66 -9.64 8.74
CA ALA A 100 -6.16 -10.41 9.86
C ALA A 100 -5.29 -10.25 11.11
N ASN A 101 -5.98 -10.24 12.27
CA ASN A 101 -5.31 -10.38 13.55
C ASN A 101 -5.41 -11.86 14.00
N PRO A 102 -4.30 -12.52 14.41
CA PRO A 102 -4.34 -13.91 14.84
C PRO A 102 -5.45 -14.25 15.84
N GLY A 103 -5.75 -13.33 16.78
CA GLY A 103 -6.81 -13.53 17.79
C GLY A 103 -8.25 -13.46 17.28
N THR A 104 -8.48 -13.20 15.99
CA THR A 104 -9.84 -13.03 15.42
C THR A 104 -10.18 -14.06 14.34
N LEU A 105 -9.21 -14.90 13.97
CA LEU A 105 -9.41 -15.92 12.92
C LEU A 105 -10.05 -17.20 13.47
N THR A 106 -10.99 -17.73 12.71
CA THR A 106 -11.58 -19.07 12.91
C THR A 106 -11.56 -19.86 11.61
N LYS A 107 -11.77 -21.18 11.67
CA LYS A 107 -11.83 -22.04 10.49
C LYS A 107 -12.97 -21.62 9.56
N GLU A 108 -14.11 -21.24 10.12
CA GLU A 108 -15.31 -20.79 9.40
C GLU A 108 -15.02 -19.49 8.63
N LYS A 109 -14.34 -18.53 9.26
CA LYS A 109 -13.92 -17.27 8.62
C LYS A 109 -12.93 -17.53 7.50
N LEU A 110 -11.89 -18.31 7.74
CA LEU A 110 -10.89 -18.66 6.72
C LEU A 110 -11.53 -19.37 5.52
N LYS A 111 -12.48 -20.27 5.77
CA LYS A 111 -13.25 -20.91 4.68
C LYS A 111 -14.06 -19.87 3.91
N ALA A 112 -14.78 -18.98 4.59
CA ALA A 112 -15.58 -17.94 3.93
C ALA A 112 -14.69 -17.00 3.11
N PHE A 113 -13.50 -16.65 3.58
CA PHE A 113 -12.53 -15.85 2.82
C PHE A 113 -12.14 -16.55 1.52
N ARG A 114 -11.80 -17.85 1.58
CA ARG A 114 -11.49 -18.64 0.39
C ARG A 114 -12.69 -18.76 -0.56
N ASP A 115 -13.89 -19.01 -0.03
CA ASP A 115 -15.12 -19.08 -0.82
C ASP A 115 -15.42 -17.73 -1.53
N CYS A 116 -15.00 -16.61 -0.95
CA CYS A 116 -15.04 -15.28 -1.55
C CYS A 116 -13.92 -15.00 -2.56
N GLY A 117 -13.02 -15.96 -2.82
CA GLY A 117 -11.90 -15.79 -3.75
C GLY A 117 -10.70 -15.06 -3.17
N ILE A 118 -10.68 -14.75 -1.86
CA ILE A 118 -9.52 -14.17 -1.20
C ILE A 118 -8.37 -15.16 -1.28
N ASN A 119 -7.24 -14.73 -1.88
CA ASN A 119 -6.10 -15.60 -2.18
C ASN A 119 -4.80 -15.19 -1.48
N ARG A 120 -4.79 -14.01 -0.81
CA ARG A 120 -3.68 -13.53 0.01
C ARG A 120 -4.17 -13.15 1.40
N LEU A 121 -3.47 -13.61 2.45
CA LEU A 121 -3.76 -13.31 3.85
C LEU A 121 -2.59 -12.50 4.43
N SER A 122 -2.84 -11.29 4.96
CA SER A 122 -1.85 -10.51 5.71
C SER A 122 -2.12 -10.65 7.20
N MET A 123 -1.19 -11.23 7.94
CA MET A 123 -1.35 -11.53 9.36
C MET A 123 -0.54 -10.58 10.23
N GLY A 124 -1.21 -9.74 11.00
CA GLY A 124 -0.60 -8.78 11.91
C GLY A 124 0.01 -9.45 13.15
N VAL A 125 1.18 -10.04 13.00
CA VAL A 125 1.92 -10.77 14.06
C VAL A 125 2.61 -9.81 15.03
N GLN A 126 3.30 -8.80 14.50
CA GLN A 126 4.07 -7.76 15.13
C GLN A 126 5.31 -8.29 15.90
N SER A 127 5.17 -9.29 16.75
CA SER A 127 6.25 -9.93 17.49
C SER A 127 5.89 -11.38 17.83
N LEU A 128 6.90 -12.22 18.06
CA LEU A 128 6.76 -13.56 18.63
C LEU A 128 7.31 -13.65 20.07
N ASP A 129 7.33 -12.50 20.75
CA ASP A 129 7.61 -12.40 22.19
C ASP A 129 6.35 -11.91 22.91
N ASP A 130 5.86 -12.69 23.89
CA ASP A 130 4.60 -12.41 24.57
C ASP A 130 4.64 -11.15 25.45
N ASP A 131 5.82 -10.77 25.97
CA ASP A 131 5.97 -9.54 26.75
C ASP A 131 5.92 -8.31 25.85
N ILE A 132 6.54 -8.38 24.67
CA ILE A 132 6.45 -7.33 23.65
C ILE A 132 4.99 -7.21 23.16
N LEU A 133 4.32 -8.31 22.84
CA LEU A 133 2.91 -8.30 22.43
C LEU A 133 2.01 -7.66 23.49
N ALA A 134 2.24 -7.95 24.77
CA ALA A 134 1.49 -7.37 25.88
C ALA A 134 1.71 -5.84 25.96
N ARG A 135 2.93 -5.34 25.80
CA ARG A 135 3.27 -3.90 25.76
C ARG A 135 2.62 -3.19 24.58
N LEU A 136 2.56 -3.83 23.42
CA LEU A 136 1.86 -3.35 22.24
C LEU A 136 0.34 -3.37 22.39
N GLY A 137 -0.20 -3.90 23.49
CA GLY A 137 -1.63 -4.04 23.72
C GLY A 137 -2.29 -5.08 22.81
N ARG A 138 -1.53 -6.03 22.24
CA ARG A 138 -2.09 -7.07 21.34
C ARG A 138 -3.00 -8.02 22.11
N ILE A 139 -4.07 -8.48 21.46
CA ILE A 139 -5.05 -9.40 22.04
C ILE A 139 -4.61 -10.87 21.93
N HIS A 140 -3.68 -11.15 21.02
CA HIS A 140 -3.14 -12.49 20.75
C HIS A 140 -1.77 -12.68 21.44
N ARG A 141 -1.37 -13.91 21.53
CA ARG A 141 -0.06 -14.35 22.00
C ARG A 141 0.67 -15.10 20.88
N LYS A 142 1.96 -15.33 21.06
CA LYS A 142 2.79 -16.13 20.15
C LYS A 142 2.13 -17.44 19.71
N ARG A 143 1.58 -18.23 20.65
CA ARG A 143 0.91 -19.52 20.37
C ARG A 143 -0.26 -19.37 19.39
N ASP A 144 -0.96 -18.24 19.45
CA ASP A 144 -2.13 -17.97 18.60
C ASP A 144 -1.69 -17.72 17.15
N VAL A 145 -0.52 -17.11 16.95
CA VAL A 145 0.08 -16.93 15.62
C VAL A 145 0.30 -18.28 14.94
N PHE A 146 0.99 -19.22 15.61
CA PHE A 146 1.27 -20.54 15.04
C PHE A 146 -0.01 -21.32 14.75
N SER A 147 -0.98 -21.25 15.66
CA SER A 147 -2.27 -21.91 15.48
C SER A 147 -3.03 -21.33 14.28
N CYS A 148 -3.12 -20.01 14.19
CA CYS A 148 -3.81 -19.32 13.09
C CYS A 148 -3.11 -19.51 11.75
N TYR A 149 -1.78 -19.47 11.73
CA TYR A 149 -1.01 -19.76 10.52
C TYR A 149 -1.30 -21.18 10.00
N LYS A 150 -1.27 -22.18 10.88
CA LYS A 150 -1.63 -23.54 10.51
C LYS A 150 -3.06 -23.64 10.00
N MET A 151 -4.03 -23.01 10.68
CA MET A 151 -5.42 -22.99 10.21
C MET A 151 -5.56 -22.35 8.84
N ALA A 152 -4.83 -21.27 8.55
CA ALA A 152 -4.83 -20.62 7.24
C ALA A 152 -4.27 -21.54 6.15
N ARG A 153 -3.16 -22.25 6.42
CA ARG A 153 -2.61 -23.26 5.50
C ARG A 153 -3.60 -24.42 5.27
N ASP A 154 -4.20 -24.93 6.35
CA ASP A 154 -5.22 -25.99 6.28
C ASP A 154 -6.46 -25.54 5.47
N ALA A 155 -6.78 -24.24 5.45
CA ALA A 155 -7.86 -23.66 4.64
C ALA A 155 -7.44 -23.39 3.18
N GLY A 156 -6.19 -23.67 2.78
CA GLY A 156 -5.70 -23.56 1.40
C GLY A 156 -5.14 -22.19 1.04
N PHE A 157 -4.73 -21.37 2.02
CA PHE A 157 -3.95 -20.15 1.73
C PHE A 157 -2.50 -20.51 1.39
N GLU A 158 -2.10 -20.21 0.16
CA GLU A 158 -0.74 -20.40 -0.37
C GLU A 158 0.07 -19.09 -0.44
N ASN A 159 -0.54 -17.96 -0.13
CA ASN A 159 0.10 -16.65 -0.07
C ASN A 159 -0.23 -15.99 1.26
N ILE A 160 0.69 -16.12 2.22
CA ILE A 160 0.56 -15.56 3.56
C ILE A 160 1.69 -14.58 3.80
N ASN A 161 1.31 -13.36 4.19
CA ASN A 161 2.22 -12.35 4.71
C ASN A 161 2.21 -12.38 6.24
N LEU A 162 3.38 -12.19 6.84
CA LEU A 162 3.54 -11.91 8.26
C LEU A 162 4.03 -10.48 8.44
N ASP A 163 3.26 -9.65 9.16
CA ASP A 163 3.65 -8.30 9.50
C ASP A 163 4.41 -8.33 10.83
N LEU A 164 5.66 -7.85 10.83
CA LEU A 164 6.54 -7.77 12.00
C LEU A 164 6.95 -6.33 12.28
N MET A 165 7.17 -6.02 13.56
CA MET A 165 7.63 -4.71 13.98
C MET A 165 8.95 -4.81 14.70
N PHE A 166 9.86 -3.87 14.43
CA PHE A 166 11.12 -3.71 15.14
C PHE A 166 11.24 -2.31 15.76
N GLY A 167 12.31 -2.08 16.54
CA GLY A 167 12.48 -0.79 17.25
C GLY A 167 11.49 -0.59 18.41
N LEU A 168 10.87 -1.67 18.88
CA LEU A 168 9.85 -1.61 19.93
C LEU A 168 10.46 -1.40 21.31
N ALA A 169 9.75 -0.66 22.17
CA ALA A 169 10.17 -0.42 23.55
C ALA A 169 10.47 -1.74 24.30
N GLY A 170 11.71 -1.89 24.73
CA GLY A 170 12.21 -3.10 25.40
C GLY A 170 12.51 -4.29 24.47
N GLN A 171 12.46 -4.11 23.16
CA GLN A 171 12.86 -5.13 22.20
C GLN A 171 14.39 -5.08 21.99
N SER A 172 15.11 -6.07 22.48
CA SER A 172 16.53 -6.22 22.17
C SER A 172 16.71 -6.87 20.78
N ARG A 173 17.91 -6.69 20.18
CA ARG A 173 18.29 -7.41 18.95
C ARG A 173 18.10 -8.91 19.04
N LYS A 174 18.36 -9.51 20.20
CA LYS A 174 18.18 -10.94 20.42
C LYS A 174 16.70 -11.36 20.38
N ILE A 175 15.79 -10.53 20.90
CA ILE A 175 14.34 -10.75 20.79
C ILE A 175 13.90 -10.62 19.33
N TRP A 176 14.44 -9.62 18.63
CA TRP A 176 14.16 -9.42 17.20
C TRP A 176 14.65 -10.58 16.34
N GLU A 177 15.91 -11.00 16.49
CA GLU A 177 16.50 -12.15 15.82
C GLU A 177 15.64 -13.41 16.02
N LYS A 178 15.28 -13.71 17.25
CA LYS A 178 14.40 -14.84 17.56
C LYS A 178 13.02 -14.73 16.91
N THR A 179 12.45 -13.52 16.85
CA THR A 179 11.17 -13.28 16.17
C THR A 179 11.29 -13.56 14.65
N LEU A 180 12.38 -13.10 14.02
CA LEU A 180 12.66 -13.37 12.61
C LEU A 180 12.84 -14.87 12.35
N ASP A 181 13.68 -15.56 13.11
CA ASP A 181 13.94 -17.00 12.97
C ASP A 181 12.64 -17.81 13.06
N GLU A 182 11.83 -17.53 14.06
CA GLU A 182 10.59 -18.26 14.29
C GLU A 182 9.50 -17.93 13.26
N ALA A 183 9.43 -16.67 12.77
CA ALA A 183 8.51 -16.29 11.71
C ALA A 183 8.90 -16.91 10.36
N LEU A 184 10.19 -16.90 10.02
CA LEU A 184 10.70 -17.49 8.80
C LEU A 184 10.66 -19.02 8.80
N ALA A 185 10.74 -19.66 9.97
CA ALA A 185 10.53 -21.11 10.11
C ALA A 185 9.08 -21.55 9.75
N LEU A 186 8.11 -20.64 9.67
CA LEU A 186 6.78 -20.90 9.13
C LEU A 186 6.74 -20.94 7.59
N GLU A 187 7.83 -20.59 6.91
CA GLU A 187 7.98 -20.54 5.45
C GLU A 187 6.94 -19.64 4.77
N PRO A 188 6.74 -18.38 5.22
CA PRO A 188 5.79 -17.48 4.58
C PRO A 188 6.21 -17.14 3.15
N GLU A 189 5.26 -16.69 2.32
CA GLU A 189 5.55 -16.21 0.97
C GLU A 189 5.96 -14.75 0.96
N HIS A 190 5.61 -14.03 2.04
CA HIS A 190 5.85 -12.59 2.16
C HIS A 190 6.13 -12.23 3.62
N LEU A 191 7.01 -11.26 3.82
CA LEU A 191 7.34 -10.69 5.12
C LEU A 191 7.31 -9.17 5.02
N SER A 192 6.48 -8.52 5.85
CA SER A 192 6.53 -7.09 6.10
C SER A 192 7.27 -6.83 7.40
N PHE A 193 8.17 -5.85 7.40
CA PHE A 193 8.91 -5.44 8.60
C PHE A 193 9.07 -3.92 8.60
N TYR A 194 8.61 -3.29 9.67
CA TYR A 194 8.63 -1.84 9.81
C TYR A 194 8.94 -1.43 11.24
N SER A 195 9.59 -0.26 11.40
CA SER A 195 9.84 0.30 12.72
C SER A 195 8.55 0.87 13.32
N LEU A 196 8.54 1.00 14.63
CA LEU A 196 7.47 1.68 15.32
C LEU A 196 7.44 3.16 14.90
N GLN A 197 6.34 3.58 14.27
CA GLN A 197 6.06 4.99 14.05
C GLN A 197 5.26 5.54 15.24
N ILE A 198 5.69 6.69 15.75
CA ILE A 198 5.03 7.36 16.89
C ILE A 198 4.05 8.38 16.31
N GLU A 199 2.79 7.98 16.18
CA GLU A 199 1.74 8.77 15.56
C GLU A 199 1.08 9.72 16.55
N GLU A 200 0.92 10.99 16.16
CA GLU A 200 0.22 12.00 16.96
C GLU A 200 -1.22 11.56 17.28
N GLY A 201 -1.69 11.89 18.48
CA GLY A 201 -3.02 11.47 18.94
C GLY A 201 -3.09 10.04 19.49
N THR A 202 -1.97 9.32 19.56
CA THR A 202 -1.91 7.99 20.15
C THR A 202 -1.38 8.01 21.60
N PRO A 203 -1.76 7.03 22.45
CA PRO A 203 -1.19 6.92 23.80
C PRO A 203 0.35 6.79 23.81
N PHE A 204 0.96 6.21 22.76
CA PHE A 204 2.41 6.13 22.66
C PHE A 204 3.03 7.51 22.38
N TYR A 205 2.36 8.37 21.63
CA TYR A 205 2.78 9.77 21.45
C TYR A 205 2.77 10.54 22.76
N ASP A 206 1.75 10.33 23.62
CA ASP A 206 1.69 10.96 24.94
C ASP A 206 2.85 10.50 25.85
N LEU A 207 3.19 9.20 25.81
CA LEU A 207 4.35 8.66 26.52
C LEU A 207 5.67 9.23 25.97
N TYR A 208 5.80 9.35 24.67
CA TYR A 208 6.95 9.97 23.99
C TYR A 208 7.12 11.43 24.42
N LYS A 209 6.08 12.23 24.34
CA LYS A 209 6.08 13.65 24.76
C LYS A 209 6.45 13.81 26.25
N ALA A 210 6.09 12.84 27.08
CA ALA A 210 6.41 12.82 28.49
C ALA A 210 7.83 12.27 28.78
N GLY A 211 8.63 11.87 27.76
CA GLY A 211 9.94 11.25 27.93
C GLY A 211 9.88 9.89 28.66
N ARG A 212 8.77 9.16 28.50
CA ARG A 212 8.47 7.89 29.18
C ARG A 212 8.42 6.70 28.23
N LEU A 213 8.54 6.92 26.93
CA LEU A 213 8.69 5.86 25.95
C LEU A 213 10.19 5.55 25.78
N ASP A 214 10.53 4.30 25.93
CA ASP A 214 11.91 3.80 25.71
C ASP A 214 12.05 3.48 24.21
N GLU A 215 12.62 4.44 23.45
CA GLU A 215 12.78 4.33 22.02
C GLU A 215 14.10 3.69 21.66
N ALA A 216 14.11 2.90 20.59
CA ALA A 216 15.36 2.49 19.97
C ALA A 216 16.06 3.71 19.32
N SER A 217 17.38 3.74 19.31
CA SER A 217 18.10 4.75 18.56
C SER A 217 18.01 4.45 17.05
N ASP A 218 18.14 5.49 16.22
CA ASP A 218 18.17 5.36 14.76
C ASP A 218 19.20 4.31 14.29
N GLU A 219 20.33 4.22 14.97
CA GLU A 219 21.37 3.24 14.66
C GLU A 219 20.91 1.81 14.98
N GLU A 220 20.19 1.63 16.08
CA GLU A 220 19.66 0.33 16.49
C GLU A 220 18.51 -0.12 15.56
N GLU A 221 17.61 0.80 15.19
CA GLU A 221 16.56 0.53 14.21
C GLU A 221 17.13 0.13 12.85
N ARG A 222 18.15 0.86 12.39
CA ARG A 222 18.85 0.52 11.14
C ARG A 222 19.46 -0.88 11.19
N ARG A 223 20.11 -1.24 12.30
CA ARG A 223 20.66 -2.59 12.49
C ARG A 223 19.56 -3.66 12.46
N MET A 224 18.42 -3.41 13.14
CA MET A 224 17.29 -4.33 13.14
C MET A 224 16.66 -4.46 11.74
N HIS A 225 16.59 -3.38 10.98
CA HIS A 225 16.14 -3.39 9.59
C HIS A 225 17.04 -4.27 8.71
N HIS A 226 18.36 -4.08 8.78
CA HIS A 226 19.31 -4.92 8.03
C HIS A 226 19.28 -6.40 8.46
N MET A 227 19.04 -6.68 9.75
CA MET A 227 18.83 -8.05 10.20
C MET A 227 17.61 -8.69 9.54
N ALA A 228 16.50 -7.95 9.41
CA ALA A 228 15.30 -8.45 8.73
C ALA A 228 15.56 -8.75 7.25
N ILE A 229 16.21 -7.84 6.52
CA ILE A 229 16.58 -8.04 5.12
C ILE A 229 17.45 -9.30 4.96
N SER A 230 18.53 -9.38 5.74
CA SER A 230 19.48 -10.51 5.65
C SER A 230 18.82 -11.85 6.00
N ALA A 231 17.96 -11.88 7.03
CA ALA A 231 17.23 -13.09 7.43
C ALA A 231 16.21 -13.51 6.36
N ALA A 232 15.48 -12.54 5.79
CA ALA A 232 14.53 -12.79 4.70
C ALA A 232 15.23 -13.34 3.45
N GLU A 233 16.35 -12.75 3.04
CA GLU A 233 17.15 -13.21 1.90
C GLU A 233 17.71 -14.62 2.13
N ALA A 234 18.21 -14.92 3.33
CA ALA A 234 18.67 -16.26 3.69
C ALA A 234 17.54 -17.31 3.64
N ALA A 235 16.29 -16.88 3.85
CA ALA A 235 15.08 -17.71 3.71
C ALA A 235 14.50 -17.72 2.27
N GLY A 236 15.18 -17.10 1.30
CA GLY A 236 14.77 -17.08 -0.11
C GLY A 236 13.68 -16.05 -0.46
N LEU A 237 13.45 -15.06 0.41
CA LEU A 237 12.59 -13.92 0.09
C LEU A 237 13.47 -12.77 -0.45
N VAL A 238 13.03 -12.15 -1.54
CA VAL A 238 13.73 -11.01 -2.15
C VAL A 238 13.17 -9.70 -1.58
N HIS A 239 14.04 -8.86 -1.07
CA HIS A 239 13.71 -7.51 -0.63
C HIS A 239 13.36 -6.66 -1.85
N TYR A 240 12.10 -6.24 -2.01
CA TYR A 240 11.62 -5.58 -3.23
C TYR A 240 11.21 -4.11 -3.02
N GLU A 241 10.92 -3.70 -1.77
CA GLU A 241 10.72 -2.30 -1.38
C GLU A 241 11.07 -2.14 0.10
N ILE A 242 11.14 -0.91 0.63
CA ILE A 242 11.74 -0.56 1.92
C ILE A 242 11.35 -1.48 3.07
N SER A 243 10.08 -1.86 3.16
CA SER A 243 9.52 -2.58 4.31
C SER A 243 9.08 -4.01 4.00
N ASN A 244 9.34 -4.51 2.78
CA ASN A 244 8.76 -5.78 2.36
C ASN A 244 9.74 -6.68 1.59
N SER A 245 9.72 -7.97 1.92
CA SER A 245 10.40 -9.05 1.19
C SER A 245 9.42 -10.15 0.82
N ALA A 246 9.61 -10.77 -0.35
CA ALA A 246 8.70 -11.81 -0.85
C ALA A 246 9.43 -12.88 -1.65
N LYS A 247 8.87 -14.09 -1.72
CA LYS A 247 9.23 -15.06 -2.74
C LYS A 247 8.93 -14.50 -4.13
N SER A 248 9.64 -14.96 -5.15
CA SER A 248 9.41 -14.52 -6.53
C SER A 248 7.94 -14.68 -6.95
N GLY A 249 7.35 -13.61 -7.50
CA GLY A 249 5.93 -13.58 -7.89
C GLY A 249 4.92 -13.49 -6.73
N ARG A 250 5.39 -13.22 -5.49
CA ARG A 250 4.54 -13.08 -4.29
C ARG A 250 4.61 -11.69 -3.66
N GLN A 251 5.20 -10.71 -4.37
CA GLN A 251 5.14 -9.31 -3.97
C GLN A 251 3.68 -8.85 -3.87
N CYS A 252 3.38 -7.97 -2.93
CA CYS A 252 2.04 -7.39 -2.82
C CYS A 252 1.77 -6.47 -4.01
N ARG A 253 0.95 -6.92 -4.96
CA ARG A 253 0.62 -6.16 -6.17
C ARG A 253 -0.13 -4.88 -5.83
N HIS A 254 -1.01 -4.91 -4.84
CA HIS A 254 -1.75 -3.73 -4.41
C HIS A 254 -0.83 -2.64 -3.84
N ASN A 255 0.15 -2.99 -2.99
CA ASN A 255 1.12 -2.02 -2.48
C ASN A 255 2.01 -1.46 -3.60
N LEU A 256 2.39 -2.30 -4.57
CA LEU A 256 3.17 -1.85 -5.71
C LEU A 256 2.42 -0.81 -6.56
N LYS A 257 1.08 -0.84 -6.62
CA LYS A 257 0.29 0.23 -7.27
C LYS A 257 0.52 1.58 -6.62
N TYR A 258 0.54 1.65 -5.29
CA TYR A 258 0.85 2.89 -4.57
C TYR A 258 2.24 3.43 -4.94
N TRP A 259 3.24 2.53 -4.94
CA TRP A 259 4.64 2.90 -5.24
C TRP A 259 4.88 3.19 -6.73
N SER A 260 3.97 2.82 -7.60
CA SER A 260 4.01 3.08 -9.05
C SER A 260 3.04 4.18 -9.48
N MET A 261 2.37 4.85 -8.53
CA MET A 261 1.32 5.82 -8.82
C MET A 261 0.25 5.28 -9.78
N GLU A 262 -0.12 4.02 -9.66
CA GLU A 262 -1.24 3.44 -10.39
C GLU A 262 -2.57 3.79 -9.72
N GLU A 263 -3.67 3.69 -10.47
CA GLU A 263 -5.00 4.04 -9.97
C GLU A 263 -5.46 3.07 -8.88
N TYR A 264 -6.05 3.65 -7.84
CA TYR A 264 -6.77 2.88 -6.82
C TYR A 264 -7.98 3.65 -6.30
N LEU A 265 -9.03 2.91 -6.00
CA LEU A 265 -10.29 3.40 -5.45
C LEU A 265 -10.43 2.91 -4.02
N GLY A 266 -10.51 3.84 -3.08
CA GLY A 266 -10.79 3.58 -1.68
C GLY A 266 -12.29 3.58 -1.40
N LEU A 267 -12.78 2.55 -0.74
CA LEU A 267 -14.15 2.36 -0.32
C LEU A 267 -14.22 2.18 1.19
N GLY A 268 -15.20 2.78 1.82
CA GLY A 268 -15.39 2.77 3.26
C GLY A 268 -14.89 4.04 3.94
N LEU A 269 -15.11 4.11 5.26
CA LEU A 269 -14.82 5.25 6.12
C LEU A 269 -13.35 5.69 5.99
N GLY A 270 -13.09 6.96 5.65
CA GLY A 270 -11.76 7.53 5.54
C GLY A 270 -10.86 6.91 4.46
N ALA A 271 -11.40 6.07 3.58
CA ALA A 271 -10.60 5.41 2.54
C ALA A 271 -10.12 6.42 1.50
N HIS A 272 -8.82 6.34 1.18
CA HIS A 272 -8.17 7.22 0.20
C HIS A 272 -8.26 6.64 -1.20
N SER A 273 -8.37 7.53 -2.20
CA SER A 273 -8.37 7.20 -3.63
C SER A 273 -7.32 8.01 -4.37
N TYR A 274 -6.81 7.44 -5.44
CA TYR A 274 -6.02 8.12 -6.47
C TYR A 274 -6.52 7.67 -7.83
N LEU A 275 -7.16 8.58 -8.57
CA LEU A 275 -7.73 8.29 -9.87
C LEU A 275 -7.14 9.24 -10.90
N ARG A 276 -6.76 8.71 -12.05
CA ARG A 276 -6.39 9.49 -13.24
C ARG A 276 -7.62 9.68 -14.10
N ARG A 277 -7.72 10.79 -14.82
CA ARG A 277 -8.77 10.96 -15.83
C ARG A 277 -8.47 10.02 -17.00
N VAL A 278 -9.39 9.13 -17.30
CA VAL A 278 -9.43 8.47 -18.59
C VAL A 278 -10.06 9.49 -19.54
N ASP A 279 -9.30 9.97 -20.54
CA ASP A 279 -9.89 10.60 -21.70
C ASP A 279 -10.79 9.54 -22.36
N LEU A 280 -12.09 9.61 -22.09
CA LEU A 280 -13.07 8.99 -22.97
C LEU A 280 -12.91 9.76 -24.28
N SER A 281 -12.23 9.17 -25.25
CA SER A 281 -12.05 9.71 -26.58
C SER A 281 -13.42 10.19 -27.11
N GLU A 282 -13.45 11.33 -27.83
CA GLU A 282 -14.63 11.92 -28.43
C GLU A 282 -15.45 10.92 -29.28
N ASP A 283 -14.86 9.77 -29.62
CA ASP A 283 -15.49 8.71 -30.41
C ASP A 283 -16.62 7.94 -29.68
N ALA A 284 -16.72 8.02 -28.36
CA ALA A 284 -17.80 7.38 -27.60
C ALA A 284 -19.08 8.25 -27.51
N CYS A 285 -19.02 9.51 -27.91
CA CYS A 285 -20.15 10.45 -27.85
C CYS A 285 -21.04 10.47 -29.09
N GLU A 286 -20.75 9.73 -30.18
CA GLU A 286 -21.55 9.77 -31.40
C GLU A 286 -22.72 8.77 -31.46
N GLU A 287 -22.81 7.76 -30.61
CA GLU A 287 -23.88 6.76 -30.69
C GLU A 287 -25.11 7.00 -29.79
N GLU A 288 -25.10 8.01 -28.91
CA GLU A 288 -26.25 8.30 -28.02
C GLU A 288 -26.89 9.67 -28.23
N LYS A 289 -27.07 10.08 -29.47
CA LYS A 289 -27.95 11.22 -29.80
C LYS A 289 -29.42 10.80 -29.91
N GLY A 290 -29.98 10.31 -28.80
CA GLY A 290 -31.38 9.88 -28.84
C GLY A 290 -32.09 9.65 -27.52
N ALA A 291 -31.52 9.97 -26.37
CA ALA A 291 -32.18 9.78 -25.10
C ALA A 291 -32.28 11.11 -24.31
N ASP A 292 -33.49 11.44 -23.94
CA ASP A 292 -34.04 12.57 -23.22
C ASP A 292 -33.09 13.44 -22.38
N GLU A 293 -33.10 14.74 -22.69
CA GLU A 293 -32.43 15.86 -21.99
C GLU A 293 -32.86 16.03 -20.51
N PHE A 294 -33.80 15.25 -20.00
CA PHE A 294 -34.40 15.49 -18.68
C PHE A 294 -33.70 14.78 -17.52
N ASN A 295 -32.81 13.80 -17.77
CA ASN A 295 -32.11 13.03 -16.70
C ASN A 295 -30.61 13.34 -16.54
N ARG A 296 -30.08 14.37 -17.23
CA ARG A 296 -28.63 14.73 -17.17
C ARG A 296 -28.22 15.63 -16.00
N ALA A 297 -29.09 15.92 -15.05
CA ALA A 297 -28.83 16.98 -14.04
C ALA A 297 -28.26 16.48 -12.70
N GLU A 298 -28.15 15.18 -12.42
CA GLU A 298 -27.87 14.71 -11.06
C GLU A 298 -26.69 13.73 -10.85
N GLU A 299 -25.98 13.31 -11.89
CA GLU A 299 -24.79 12.42 -11.73
C GLU A 299 -23.48 13.15 -12.03
N LYS A 300 -23.09 14.10 -11.17
CA LYS A 300 -21.73 14.62 -11.19
C LYS A 300 -20.81 13.63 -10.48
N SER A 301 -19.76 13.14 -11.18
CA SER A 301 -18.66 12.39 -10.56
C SER A 301 -17.99 13.26 -9.47
N ALA A 302 -17.28 12.66 -8.50
CA ALA A 302 -16.53 13.42 -7.50
C ALA A 302 -15.54 14.40 -8.15
N ALA A 303 -14.99 14.07 -9.32
CA ALA A 303 -14.15 14.94 -10.12
C ALA A 303 -14.90 16.17 -10.65
N ASP A 304 -16.17 16.00 -11.14
CA ASP A 304 -17.01 17.11 -11.59
C ASP A 304 -17.49 17.97 -10.43
N ALA A 305 -17.74 17.37 -9.28
CA ALA A 305 -18.10 18.10 -8.05
C ALA A 305 -16.94 18.98 -7.54
N ALA A 306 -15.69 18.58 -7.81
CA ALA A 306 -14.49 19.35 -7.47
C ALA A 306 -14.05 20.36 -8.54
N GLY A 307 -14.74 20.44 -9.71
CA GLY A 307 -14.47 21.43 -10.75
C GLY A 307 -13.23 21.17 -11.61
N TYR A 308 -12.72 19.95 -11.66
CA TYR A 308 -11.49 19.60 -12.39
C TYR A 308 -11.79 18.96 -13.74
N SER A 309 -11.89 19.79 -14.79
CA SER A 309 -12.24 19.34 -16.15
C SER A 309 -11.04 19.00 -17.06
N ASP A 310 -9.79 19.35 -16.70
CA ASP A 310 -8.64 19.30 -17.63
C ASP A 310 -7.36 18.73 -17.02
N ILE A 311 -7.37 17.45 -16.56
CA ILE A 311 -6.17 16.79 -16.07
C ILE A 311 -5.70 15.77 -17.12
N THR A 312 -4.53 16.02 -17.74
CA THR A 312 -3.90 15.15 -18.74
C THR A 312 -2.59 14.54 -18.24
N GLY A 313 -2.20 13.38 -18.75
CA GLY A 313 -0.93 12.70 -18.41
C GLY A 313 -1.00 11.89 -17.13
N CYS A 314 0.13 11.77 -16.43
CA CYS A 314 0.24 11.04 -15.16
C CYS A 314 -0.25 11.82 -13.92
N ARG A 315 -1.01 12.88 -14.11
CA ARG A 315 -1.66 13.60 -13.03
C ARG A 315 -2.95 12.93 -12.62
N GLY A 316 -3.25 12.97 -11.34
CA GLY A 316 -4.45 12.36 -10.77
C GLY A 316 -5.14 13.29 -9.78
N ILE A 317 -6.31 12.85 -9.34
CA ILE A 317 -7.04 13.45 -8.23
C ILE A 317 -6.89 12.51 -7.04
N ARG A 318 -6.49 13.09 -5.91
CA ARG A 318 -6.47 12.42 -4.61
C ARG A 318 -7.64 12.92 -3.79
N TYR A 319 -8.33 12.01 -3.16
CA TYR A 319 -9.37 12.33 -2.19
C TYR A 319 -9.51 11.21 -1.19
N ASN A 320 -10.15 11.48 -0.07
CA ASN A 320 -10.59 10.46 0.87
C ASN A 320 -12.11 10.59 1.14
N ASN A 321 -12.66 9.50 1.61
CA ASN A 321 -14.01 9.49 2.14
C ASN A 321 -14.08 10.19 3.51
N GLU A 322 -15.30 10.54 3.94
CA GLU A 322 -15.58 11.05 5.29
C GLU A 322 -14.93 10.16 6.35
N GLU A 323 -14.24 10.78 7.31
CA GLU A 323 -13.61 10.10 8.46
C GLU A 323 -14.55 9.98 9.66
N ASP A 324 -15.64 10.76 9.68
CA ASP A 324 -16.69 10.66 10.68
C ASP A 324 -17.77 9.66 10.28
N MET A 325 -18.06 8.70 11.18
CA MET A 325 -19.04 7.62 10.91
C MET A 325 -20.44 8.16 10.60
N ALA A 326 -20.88 9.21 11.28
CA ALA A 326 -22.21 9.78 11.07
C ALA A 326 -22.28 10.49 9.70
N GLY A 327 -21.25 11.22 9.32
CA GLY A 327 -21.08 11.85 8.00
C GLY A 327 -21.10 10.81 6.88
N TYR A 328 -20.30 9.75 7.04
CA TYR A 328 -20.22 8.65 6.10
C TYR A 328 -21.59 7.97 5.88
N LEU A 329 -22.24 7.52 6.97
CA LEU A 329 -23.55 6.87 6.88
C LEU A 329 -24.63 7.83 6.34
N GLY A 330 -24.55 9.12 6.70
CA GLY A 330 -25.45 10.17 6.22
C GLY A 330 -25.35 10.39 4.71
N SER A 331 -24.15 10.41 4.14
CA SER A 331 -23.92 10.54 2.70
C SER A 331 -24.49 9.35 1.93
N ILE A 332 -24.22 8.13 2.39
CA ILE A 332 -24.77 6.90 1.79
C ILE A 332 -26.29 6.86 1.88
N ALA A 333 -26.87 7.31 2.99
CA ALA A 333 -28.34 7.34 3.15
C ALA A 333 -29.02 8.30 2.18
N ARG A 334 -28.34 9.38 1.77
CA ARG A 334 -28.80 10.33 0.74
C ARG A 334 -28.56 9.87 -0.70
N GLY A 335 -27.95 8.71 -0.91
CA GLY A 335 -27.58 8.18 -2.24
C GLY A 335 -26.36 8.90 -2.86
N ALA A 336 -25.48 9.48 -2.02
CA ALA A 336 -24.28 10.17 -2.47
C ALA A 336 -23.03 9.38 -2.04
N LEU A 337 -21.97 9.41 -2.86
CA LEU A 337 -20.66 8.91 -2.47
C LEU A 337 -20.13 9.72 -1.27
N PRO A 338 -19.50 9.07 -0.29
CA PRO A 338 -19.12 9.69 0.99
C PRO A 338 -17.79 10.45 0.89
N VAL A 339 -17.54 11.14 -0.22
CA VAL A 339 -16.29 11.88 -0.47
C VAL A 339 -16.23 13.12 0.43
N ASP A 340 -15.14 13.28 1.20
CA ASP A 340 -14.85 14.54 1.85
C ASP A 340 -14.42 15.58 0.79
N GLY A 341 -15.33 16.48 0.45
CA GLY A 341 -15.08 17.52 -0.55
C GLY A 341 -13.92 18.46 -0.24
N LYS A 342 -13.44 18.49 1.01
CA LYS A 342 -12.27 19.29 1.41
C LYS A 342 -10.95 18.56 1.15
N SER A 343 -10.98 17.25 1.03
CA SER A 343 -9.81 16.42 0.80
C SER A 343 -9.43 16.33 -0.67
N ALA A 344 -10.35 16.62 -1.59
CA ALA A 344 -10.13 16.48 -3.02
C ALA A 344 -9.11 17.49 -3.53
N ALA A 345 -7.97 17.01 -4.02
CA ALA A 345 -6.91 17.82 -4.59
C ALA A 345 -6.39 17.18 -5.89
N ALA A 346 -6.27 18.01 -6.92
CA ALA A 346 -5.57 17.62 -8.14
C ALA A 346 -4.07 17.90 -7.97
N ASP A 347 -3.24 16.93 -8.34
CA ASP A 347 -1.81 17.10 -8.34
C ASP A 347 -1.43 18.19 -9.38
N THR A 348 -0.62 19.19 -8.99
CA THR A 348 0.07 20.01 -9.99
C THR A 348 1.09 19.14 -10.74
N GLU A 349 1.56 19.59 -11.91
CA GLU A 349 2.59 18.84 -12.64
C GLU A 349 3.85 18.63 -11.79
N LYS A 350 4.24 19.65 -11.02
CA LYS A 350 5.40 19.56 -10.11
C LYS A 350 5.17 18.55 -9.00
N ASP A 351 4.00 18.59 -8.35
CA ASP A 351 3.66 17.66 -7.28
C ASP A 351 3.61 16.22 -7.80
N ALA A 352 2.97 15.99 -8.95
CA ALA A 352 2.90 14.67 -9.58
C ALA A 352 4.28 14.10 -9.90
N MET A 353 5.21 14.92 -10.44
CA MET A 353 6.59 14.50 -10.69
C MET A 353 7.33 14.16 -9.41
N GLY A 354 7.20 15.02 -8.37
CA GLY A 354 7.84 14.80 -7.07
C GLY A 354 7.32 13.53 -6.39
N ILE A 355 6.00 13.34 -6.33
CA ILE A 355 5.37 12.16 -5.75
C ILE A 355 5.76 10.89 -6.52
N TYR A 356 5.83 10.94 -7.86
CA TYR A 356 6.29 9.81 -8.67
C TYR A 356 7.70 9.37 -8.26
N VAL A 357 8.63 10.31 -8.14
CA VAL A 357 10.01 10.00 -7.72
C VAL A 357 10.04 9.48 -6.29
N PHE A 358 9.34 10.15 -5.37
CA PHE A 358 9.26 9.77 -3.97
C PHE A 358 8.75 8.33 -3.79
N THR A 359 7.65 7.98 -4.46
CA THR A 359 7.06 6.64 -4.35
C THR A 359 7.89 5.59 -5.09
N ALA A 360 8.45 5.91 -6.26
CA ALA A 360 9.28 4.98 -7.03
C ALA A 360 10.58 4.63 -6.31
N LEU A 361 11.22 5.57 -5.60
CA LEU A 361 12.45 5.33 -4.83
C LEU A 361 12.23 4.43 -3.61
N ARG A 362 11.00 4.19 -3.20
CA ARG A 362 10.68 3.15 -2.19
C ARG A 362 10.95 1.76 -2.71
N LYS A 363 10.80 1.53 -4.01
CA LYS A 363 11.07 0.24 -4.66
C LYS A 363 12.57 0.04 -4.89
N ARG A 364 13.03 -1.19 -4.77
CA ARG A 364 14.42 -1.58 -5.12
C ARG A 364 14.74 -1.37 -6.60
N SER A 365 13.73 -1.36 -7.46
CA SER A 365 13.88 -1.02 -8.88
C SER A 365 14.13 0.48 -9.09
N GLY A 366 13.65 1.35 -8.18
CA GLY A 366 13.79 2.79 -8.30
C GLY A 366 12.86 3.43 -9.33
N VAL A 367 13.29 4.59 -9.83
CA VAL A 367 12.63 5.41 -10.86
C VAL A 367 12.99 4.86 -12.23
N ASP A 368 12.01 4.43 -13.01
CA ASP A 368 12.17 4.16 -14.43
C ASP A 368 12.20 5.48 -15.19
N LEU A 369 13.36 5.81 -15.78
CA LEU A 369 13.59 7.11 -16.44
C LEU A 369 12.81 7.23 -17.75
N GLU A 370 12.58 6.13 -18.46
CA GLU A 370 11.77 6.11 -19.68
C GLU A 370 10.29 6.25 -19.37
N ASP A 371 9.80 5.53 -18.33
CA ASP A 371 8.43 5.68 -17.86
C ASP A 371 8.16 7.08 -17.35
N PHE A 372 9.09 7.68 -16.60
CA PHE A 372 9.01 9.08 -16.18
C PHE A 372 8.84 10.02 -17.37
N ARG A 373 9.69 9.85 -18.41
CA ARG A 373 9.61 10.67 -19.63
C ARG A 373 8.26 10.47 -20.35
N ARG A 374 7.78 9.24 -20.42
CA ARG A 374 6.47 8.91 -21.03
C ARG A 374 5.32 9.57 -20.25
N CYS A 375 5.40 9.55 -18.91
CA CYS A 375 4.37 10.14 -18.05
C CYS A 375 4.32 11.67 -18.13
N PHE A 376 5.48 12.32 -18.17
CA PHE A 376 5.55 13.79 -18.00
C PHE A 376 6.02 14.56 -19.24
N GLY A 377 6.33 13.87 -20.33
CA GLY A 377 6.78 14.49 -21.59
C GLY A 377 8.18 15.13 -21.52
N LYS A 378 8.91 14.99 -20.41
CA LYS A 378 10.26 15.53 -20.19
C LYS A 378 11.15 14.53 -19.46
N GLY A 379 12.45 14.61 -19.72
CA GLY A 379 13.43 13.77 -19.02
C GLY A 379 13.55 14.13 -17.54
N PHE A 380 13.97 13.17 -16.72
CA PHE A 380 14.09 13.31 -15.26
C PHE A 380 14.98 14.51 -14.87
N PHE A 381 16.19 14.65 -15.45
CA PHE A 381 17.09 15.78 -15.16
C PHE A 381 16.61 17.11 -15.77
N GLN A 382 15.75 17.07 -16.78
CA GLN A 382 15.10 18.27 -17.28
C GLN A 382 13.98 18.74 -16.31
N ALA A 383 13.27 17.81 -15.70
CA ALA A 383 12.23 18.09 -14.70
C ALA A 383 12.85 18.57 -13.37
N PHE A 384 13.99 18.00 -12.98
CA PHE A 384 14.72 18.30 -11.76
C PHE A 384 16.18 18.69 -12.05
N PRO A 385 16.44 19.93 -12.51
CA PRO A 385 17.81 20.35 -12.90
C PRO A 385 18.83 20.24 -11.75
N GLN A 386 18.40 20.46 -10.50
CA GLN A 386 19.25 20.33 -9.32
C GLN A 386 19.60 18.86 -9.00
N ALA A 387 18.79 17.90 -9.46
CA ALA A 387 19.01 16.49 -9.19
C ALA A 387 20.29 15.95 -9.82
N GLU A 388 20.79 16.53 -10.91
CA GLU A 388 22.03 16.08 -11.55
C GLU A 388 23.22 16.15 -10.58
N ALA A 389 23.37 17.27 -9.88
CA ALA A 389 24.44 17.45 -8.88
C ALA A 389 24.22 16.58 -7.63
N HIS A 390 22.96 16.44 -7.18
CA HIS A 390 22.61 15.60 -6.03
C HIS A 390 22.87 14.13 -6.32
N VAL A 391 22.42 13.63 -7.46
CA VAL A 391 22.62 12.24 -7.87
C VAL A 391 24.10 11.92 -8.03
N ALA A 392 24.89 12.79 -8.66
CA ALA A 392 26.35 12.61 -8.75
C ALA A 392 26.98 12.47 -7.36
N ARG A 393 26.64 13.37 -6.42
CA ARG A 393 27.10 13.29 -5.03
C ARG A 393 26.69 12.00 -4.34
N TRP A 394 25.43 11.54 -4.52
CA TRP A 394 24.95 10.30 -3.93
C TRP A 394 25.65 9.07 -4.53
N GLN A 395 25.96 9.09 -5.83
CA GLN A 395 26.75 8.05 -6.46
C GLN A 395 28.17 7.97 -5.90
N GLU A 396 28.84 9.11 -5.72
CA GLU A 396 30.17 9.19 -5.06
C GLU A 396 30.12 8.64 -3.63
N GLN A 397 29.04 8.90 -2.90
CA GLN A 397 28.82 8.40 -1.54
C GLN A 397 28.38 6.93 -1.50
N GLY A 398 28.08 6.33 -2.66
CA GLY A 398 27.54 4.98 -2.78
C GLY A 398 26.12 4.83 -2.24
N LEU A 399 25.30 5.90 -2.28
CA LEU A 399 23.91 5.93 -1.82
C LEU A 399 22.91 5.65 -2.95
N ALA A 400 23.25 6.01 -4.17
CA ALA A 400 22.39 5.82 -5.34
C ALA A 400 23.20 5.32 -6.54
N GLU A 401 22.50 4.79 -7.52
CA GLU A 401 23.09 4.38 -8.79
C GLU A 401 22.12 4.63 -9.95
N ILE A 402 22.68 4.88 -11.13
CA ILE A 402 21.94 4.88 -12.39
C ILE A 402 22.37 3.64 -13.17
N ILE A 403 21.39 2.80 -13.52
CA ILE A 403 21.60 1.63 -14.36
C ILE A 403 21.07 1.95 -15.73
N THR A 404 21.94 1.90 -16.74
CA THR A 404 21.54 2.08 -18.14
C THR A 404 21.16 0.74 -18.76
N ASP A 405 20.12 0.74 -19.57
CA ASP A 405 19.64 -0.44 -20.31
C ASP A 405 20.57 -0.76 -21.50
N THR A 406 21.84 -1.08 -21.19
CA THR A 406 22.72 -1.75 -22.17
C THR A 406 22.58 -3.24 -21.94
N GLY A 407 21.57 -3.86 -22.60
CA GLY A 407 21.25 -5.27 -22.58
C GLY A 407 22.33 -6.22 -22.06
N SER A 408 22.31 -6.49 -20.76
CA SER A 408 23.01 -7.59 -20.12
C SER A 408 22.37 -7.92 -18.79
N SER A 409 21.89 -9.14 -18.73
CA SER A 409 21.51 -9.98 -17.62
C SER A 409 21.96 -9.55 -16.22
N VAL A 410 21.04 -9.81 -15.25
CA VAL A 410 21.24 -9.90 -13.80
C VAL A 410 22.68 -10.31 -13.43
N PRO A 411 23.41 -9.58 -12.58
CA PRO A 411 24.71 -10.02 -12.10
C PRO A 411 24.53 -11.21 -11.15
N GLY A 412 25.06 -12.34 -11.54
CA GLY A 412 25.42 -13.43 -10.64
C GLY A 412 26.60 -13.01 -9.74
N PRO A 413 26.89 -13.77 -8.66
CA PRO A 413 27.92 -13.39 -7.71
C PRO A 413 29.33 -13.51 -8.30
N ALA A 414 30.13 -12.46 -8.08
CA ALA A 414 31.57 -12.36 -8.26
C ALA A 414 32.11 -12.39 -9.70
N GLU A 415 32.34 -11.20 -10.25
CA GLU A 415 33.43 -11.00 -11.23
C GLU A 415 34.34 -9.85 -10.79
N THR A 416 35.64 -10.12 -11.06
CA THR A 416 36.84 -9.48 -10.53
C THR A 416 37.05 -8.06 -11.06
N LYS A 417 37.73 -7.25 -10.22
CA LYS A 417 38.25 -5.92 -10.48
C LYS A 417 39.17 -5.88 -11.73
N GLU A 418 38.68 -5.44 -12.86
CA GLU A 418 39.55 -4.91 -13.92
C GLU A 418 38.78 -4.34 -15.14
N GLU A 419 37.77 -3.48 -14.92
CA GLU A 419 37.24 -2.61 -15.98
C GLU A 419 36.67 -1.32 -15.39
N LYS A 420 37.53 -0.54 -14.73
CA LYS A 420 37.23 0.87 -14.38
C LYS A 420 38.17 1.77 -15.15
N SER A 421 37.79 2.16 -16.36
CA SER A 421 38.20 3.44 -16.93
C SER A 421 37.49 3.75 -18.24
N ARG A 422 36.31 4.30 -18.18
CA ARG A 422 35.77 5.25 -19.16
C ARG A 422 34.66 6.02 -18.44
N SER A 423 35.01 7.16 -17.85
CA SER A 423 34.04 8.13 -17.40
C SER A 423 33.40 8.78 -18.63
N SER A 424 32.23 8.29 -19.03
CA SER A 424 31.32 9.06 -19.89
C SER A 424 30.73 10.21 -19.07
N SER A 425 30.71 11.41 -19.62
CA SER A 425 30.11 12.57 -18.95
C SER A 425 28.62 12.29 -18.70
N PRO A 426 28.03 12.82 -17.60
CA PRO A 426 26.61 12.61 -17.25
C PRO A 426 25.62 13.00 -18.37
N ALA A 427 26.07 13.76 -19.34
CA ALA A 427 25.25 14.27 -20.44
C ALA A 427 24.89 13.26 -21.53
N GLU A 428 25.44 12.05 -21.60
CA GLU A 428 25.19 11.05 -22.65
C GLU A 428 24.41 9.77 -22.22
N THR A 429 24.13 9.61 -20.91
CA THR A 429 23.36 8.47 -20.36
C THR A 429 21.84 8.79 -20.30
N LYS A 430 21.13 8.66 -21.44
CA LYS A 430 20.16 9.72 -21.58
C LYS A 430 18.74 9.42 -21.91
N GLU A 431 18.36 8.21 -22.17
CA GLU A 431 17.00 7.96 -22.61
C GLU A 431 16.38 6.65 -22.13
N GLY A 432 17.10 5.77 -21.45
CA GLY A 432 16.61 4.57 -20.82
C GLY A 432 17.43 4.20 -19.59
N GLY A 433 16.82 3.56 -18.60
CA GLY A 433 17.50 3.11 -17.39
C GLY A 433 16.73 3.41 -16.11
N TYR A 434 17.37 3.09 -14.98
CA TYR A 434 16.76 3.23 -13.65
C TYR A 434 17.65 4.06 -12.73
N PHE A 435 17.05 5.02 -12.03
CA PHE A 435 17.66 5.70 -10.89
C PHE A 435 17.14 5.05 -9.61
N ARG A 436 18.02 4.41 -8.82
CA ARG A 436 17.63 3.70 -7.62
C ARG A 436 18.56 3.91 -6.44
N LEU A 437 18.07 3.63 -5.25
CA LEU A 437 18.86 3.61 -4.03
C LEU A 437 19.64 2.28 -3.91
N THR A 438 20.88 2.37 -3.43
CA THR A 438 21.65 1.21 -2.96
C THR A 438 21.15 0.76 -1.59
N GLU A 439 21.65 -0.34 -1.03
CA GLU A 439 21.36 -0.73 0.36
C GLU A 439 21.71 0.39 1.36
N LYS A 440 22.87 1.02 1.18
CA LYS A 440 23.30 2.16 1.99
C LYS A 440 22.41 3.39 1.78
N GLY A 441 21.87 3.58 0.58
CA GLY A 441 20.94 4.65 0.25
C GLY A 441 19.57 4.49 0.88
N ILE A 442 19.12 3.26 1.09
CA ILE A 442 17.85 2.99 1.79
C ILE A 442 17.90 3.54 3.23
N ASP A 443 19.03 3.48 3.91
CA ASP A 443 19.22 4.07 5.24
C ASP A 443 19.05 5.60 5.26
N LYS A 444 19.12 6.24 4.10
CA LYS A 444 18.95 7.67 3.87
C LYS A 444 17.79 7.98 2.93
N SER A 445 16.88 7.04 2.76
CA SER A 445 15.80 7.16 1.79
C SER A 445 14.94 8.40 2.02
N ASN A 446 14.55 8.68 3.26
CA ASN A 446 13.74 9.86 3.58
C ASN A 446 14.46 11.17 3.21
N ASP A 447 15.76 11.29 3.54
CA ASP A 447 16.56 12.46 3.21
C ASP A 447 16.65 12.66 1.69
N ILE A 448 16.88 11.56 0.95
CA ILE A 448 17.01 11.59 -0.52
C ILE A 448 15.67 11.87 -1.20
N MET A 449 14.62 11.18 -0.77
CA MET A 449 13.28 11.33 -1.35
C MET A 449 12.69 12.72 -1.13
N SER A 450 12.97 13.36 0.02
CA SER A 450 12.47 14.72 0.34
C SER A 450 13.04 15.81 -0.56
N GLU A 451 14.14 15.56 -1.27
CA GLU A 451 14.72 16.53 -2.22
C GLU A 451 13.88 16.71 -3.49
N PHE A 452 12.87 15.86 -3.71
CA PHE A 452 12.03 15.87 -4.92
C PHE A 452 10.59 16.40 -4.68
N VAL A 453 10.17 16.60 -3.44
CA VAL A 453 8.80 17.02 -3.05
C VAL A 453 8.74 18.42 -2.47
#